data_716d6650215f5403bdd30e6fe284a809
#
_entry.id   716d6650215f5403bdd30e6fe284a809
#
_cell.length_a   1.000
_cell.length_b   1.000
_cell.length_c   1.000
_cell.angle_alpha   90.00
_cell.angle_beta   90.00
_cell.angle_gamma   90.00
#
_symmetry.space_group_name_H-M   'P 1'
#
loop_
_entity.id
_entity.type
_entity.pdbx_description
1 polymer ?
#
loop_
_entity_poly.entity_id
_entity_poly.type
_entity_poly.pdbx_seq_one_letter_code
_entity_poly.pdbx_strand_id
1 'polypeptide(L)'
;MNLIILNLYYLVILFSIIGYGYFLSNILKLYINVKEIVIFGILGIIFLTFISYLTNIFSPHGFVHNIIIHSIGIILFLSAVKSEVIIKKKIYVIAILSIIIVCFSLLSKTHDDFGWYHLPYTLNLSQNKFQYGLGHFNHGFRTPSSLFYLNSLFYLPGIKFYSFNFAQLYIFQFSLIYFYKKIFNKENNNSFEIFYSLLAFIFISVVFYRLAEHGTDRSGQTLLFIVIVLILNILSKNLVETKKINLIILLLVYLITIKTYFIIFILLMLPILMFIKKDYLIYKKIFFSKTIAFSILFLFLHFHIQLANSGCLLYP
;
A
#
# COMPACT_ATOMS: atom_id res chain seq x y z
N MET A 1 5.81 -7.94 25.21
CA MET A 1 6.15 -8.54 23.92
C MET A 1 7.65 -8.54 23.69
N ASN A 2 8.22 -9.64 23.17
CA ASN A 2 9.67 -9.71 22.87
C ASN A 2 9.94 -8.98 21.55
N LEU A 3 10.90 -8.03 21.56
CA LEU A 3 11.29 -7.22 20.40
C LEU A 3 11.82 -8.10 19.23
N ILE A 4 12.53 -9.18 19.56
CA ILE A 4 13.07 -10.11 18.55
C ILE A 4 11.92 -10.78 17.81
N ILE A 5 10.90 -11.25 18.53
CA ILE A 5 9.71 -11.87 17.93
C ILE A 5 8.99 -10.88 17.04
N LEU A 6 8.80 -9.63 17.49
CA LEU A 6 8.15 -8.58 16.70
C LEU A 6 8.88 -8.32 15.38
N ASN A 7 10.22 -8.20 15.43
CA ASN A 7 11.04 -7.99 14.24
C ASN A 7 10.99 -9.19 13.27
N LEU A 8 11.01 -10.43 13.79
CA LEU A 8 10.90 -11.61 12.95
C LEU A 8 9.57 -11.66 12.20
N TYR A 9 8.45 -11.41 12.88
CA TYR A 9 7.15 -11.35 12.23
C TYR A 9 7.05 -10.20 11.21
N TYR A 10 7.60 -9.03 11.54
CA TYR A 10 7.67 -7.92 10.59
C TYR A 10 8.40 -8.35 9.32
N LEU A 11 9.55 -9.02 9.41
CA LEU A 11 10.29 -9.51 8.25
C LEU A 11 9.52 -10.59 7.46
N VAL A 12 8.88 -11.53 8.13
CA VAL A 12 8.07 -12.57 7.48
C VAL A 12 6.93 -11.94 6.68
N ILE A 13 6.19 -11.02 7.28
CA ILE A 13 5.11 -10.28 6.61
C ILE A 13 5.65 -9.44 5.46
N LEU A 14 6.78 -8.75 5.64
CA LEU A 14 7.43 -7.97 4.59
C LEU A 14 7.73 -8.82 3.34
N PHE A 15 8.33 -9.99 3.52
CA PHE A 15 8.66 -10.88 2.40
C PHE A 15 7.39 -11.42 1.73
N SER A 16 6.36 -11.73 2.51
CA SER A 16 5.05 -12.09 1.97
C SER A 16 4.45 -10.97 1.13
N ILE A 17 4.49 -9.71 1.61
CA ILE A 17 4.02 -8.53 0.85
C ILE A 17 4.76 -8.43 -0.48
N ILE A 18 6.10 -8.52 -0.48
CA ILE A 18 6.90 -8.43 -1.70
C ILE A 18 6.56 -9.57 -2.67
N GLY A 19 6.32 -10.78 -2.17
CA GLY A 19 5.91 -11.93 -2.98
C GLY A 19 4.57 -11.70 -3.70
N TYR A 20 3.58 -11.20 -2.99
CA TYR A 20 2.30 -10.84 -3.59
C TYR A 20 2.42 -9.69 -4.59
N GLY A 21 3.29 -8.73 -4.34
CA GLY A 21 3.53 -7.65 -5.30
C GLY A 21 4.19 -8.12 -6.59
N TYR A 22 5.13 -9.05 -6.50
CA TYR A 22 5.69 -9.73 -7.67
C TYR A 22 4.58 -10.44 -8.47
N PHE A 23 3.71 -11.20 -7.80
CA PHE A 23 2.59 -11.88 -8.41
C PHE A 23 1.63 -10.92 -9.13
N LEU A 24 1.19 -9.86 -8.44
CA LEU A 24 0.30 -8.86 -9.03
C LEU A 24 0.94 -8.14 -10.23
N SER A 25 2.23 -7.80 -10.13
CA SER A 25 2.97 -7.19 -11.24
C SER A 25 2.97 -8.06 -12.49
N ASN A 26 3.09 -9.38 -12.34
CA ASN A 26 3.03 -10.33 -13.43
C ASN A 26 1.63 -10.42 -14.05
N ILE A 27 0.58 -10.50 -13.23
CA ILE A 27 -0.83 -10.55 -13.70
C ILE A 27 -1.18 -9.30 -14.50
N LEU A 28 -0.86 -8.13 -13.95
CA LEU A 28 -1.19 -6.84 -14.55
C LEU A 28 -0.20 -6.43 -15.66
N LYS A 29 0.85 -7.22 -15.88
CA LYS A 29 1.94 -6.93 -16.83
C LYS A 29 2.58 -5.56 -16.60
N LEU A 30 2.67 -5.14 -15.33
CA LEU A 30 3.31 -3.90 -14.91
C LEU A 30 4.84 -4.09 -14.83
N TYR A 31 5.48 -4.55 -15.90
CA TYR A 31 6.95 -4.66 -15.96
C TYR A 31 7.60 -3.27 -15.96
N ILE A 32 7.64 -2.66 -14.80
CA ILE A 32 8.40 -1.44 -14.55
C ILE A 32 9.78 -1.92 -14.15
N ASN A 33 10.79 -1.62 -14.95
CA ASN A 33 12.19 -2.06 -14.80
C ASN A 33 12.42 -3.10 -13.70
N VAL A 34 12.57 -4.33 -14.10
CA VAL A 34 12.50 -5.63 -13.41
C VAL A 34 13.20 -5.75 -12.04
N LYS A 35 13.72 -4.71 -11.43
CA LYS A 35 14.55 -4.80 -10.22
C LYS A 35 14.11 -3.89 -9.08
N GLU A 36 12.90 -3.34 -9.14
CA GLU A 36 12.43 -2.41 -8.09
C GLU A 36 11.58 -3.13 -7.04
N ILE A 37 12.24 -3.77 -6.09
CA ILE A 37 11.63 -4.43 -4.92
C ILE A 37 10.63 -3.53 -4.16
N VAL A 38 10.83 -2.20 -4.22
CA VAL A 38 9.93 -1.21 -3.61
C VAL A 38 8.56 -1.20 -4.27
N ILE A 39 8.53 -1.25 -5.61
CA ILE A 39 7.26 -1.29 -6.36
C ILE A 39 6.53 -2.61 -6.07
N PHE A 40 7.26 -3.73 -5.97
CA PHE A 40 6.65 -4.98 -5.53
C PHE A 40 6.08 -4.86 -4.11
N GLY A 41 6.78 -4.18 -3.19
CA GLY A 41 6.26 -3.92 -1.86
C GLY A 41 4.92 -3.17 -1.89
N ILE A 42 4.86 -2.07 -2.63
CA ILE A 42 3.63 -1.25 -2.76
C ILE A 42 2.50 -2.05 -3.45
N LEU A 43 2.80 -2.75 -4.55
CA LEU A 43 1.83 -3.60 -5.22
C LEU A 43 1.34 -4.75 -4.34
N GLY A 44 2.21 -5.29 -3.49
CA GLY A 44 1.86 -6.33 -2.52
C GLY A 44 0.90 -5.83 -1.45
N ILE A 45 1.11 -4.62 -0.95
CA ILE A 45 0.18 -3.94 -0.05
C ILE A 45 -1.20 -3.83 -0.69
N ILE A 46 -1.27 -3.35 -1.93
CA ILE A 46 -2.53 -3.20 -2.69
C ILE A 46 -3.22 -4.55 -2.87
N PHE A 47 -2.47 -5.58 -3.27
CA PHE A 47 -3.04 -6.89 -3.54
C PHE A 47 -3.50 -7.61 -2.28
N LEU A 48 -2.73 -7.54 -1.19
CA LEU A 48 -3.15 -8.09 0.10
C LEU A 48 -4.39 -7.38 0.65
N THR A 49 -4.50 -6.07 0.45
CA THR A 49 -5.72 -5.34 0.80
C THR A 49 -6.92 -5.83 -0.01
N PHE A 50 -6.75 -6.06 -1.31
CA PHE A 50 -7.79 -6.65 -2.16
C PHE A 50 -8.19 -8.05 -1.68
N ILE A 51 -7.20 -8.91 -1.38
CA ILE A 51 -7.45 -10.24 -0.80
C ILE A 51 -8.22 -10.13 0.51
N SER A 52 -7.83 -9.19 1.39
CA SER A 52 -8.48 -9.03 2.68
C SER A 52 -9.96 -8.68 2.54
N TYR A 53 -10.33 -7.81 1.59
CA TYR A 53 -11.73 -7.51 1.31
C TYR A 53 -12.50 -8.77 0.87
N LEU A 54 -11.93 -9.53 -0.06
CA LEU A 54 -12.59 -10.74 -0.57
C LEU A 54 -12.73 -11.82 0.52
N THR A 55 -11.66 -12.09 1.26
CA THR A 55 -11.65 -13.21 2.21
C THR A 55 -12.48 -12.93 3.45
N ASN A 56 -12.58 -11.66 3.91
CA ASN A 56 -13.39 -11.31 5.06
C ASN A 56 -14.90 -11.52 4.82
N ILE A 57 -15.36 -11.48 3.58
CA ILE A 57 -16.77 -11.81 3.24
C ILE A 57 -17.12 -13.24 3.69
N PHE A 58 -16.18 -14.17 3.58
CA PHE A 58 -16.43 -15.59 3.82
C PHE A 58 -15.94 -16.07 5.18
N SER A 59 -14.84 -15.48 5.71
CA SER A 59 -14.19 -15.93 6.94
C SER A 59 -13.57 -14.78 7.72
N PRO A 60 -13.48 -14.86 9.06
CA PRO A 60 -12.68 -13.93 9.85
C PRO A 60 -11.19 -14.07 9.51
N HIS A 61 -10.44 -12.98 9.67
CA HIS A 61 -8.98 -12.97 9.51
C HIS A 61 -8.27 -13.52 10.76
N GLY A 62 -8.68 -14.73 11.18
CA GLY A 62 -8.09 -15.42 12.31
C GLY A 62 -6.69 -15.98 12.01
N PHE A 63 -6.05 -16.56 13.04
CA PHE A 63 -4.66 -17.03 12.94
C PHE A 63 -4.44 -18.02 11.79
N VAL A 64 -5.31 -19.02 11.63
CA VAL A 64 -5.15 -20.03 10.57
C VAL A 64 -5.24 -19.40 9.18
N HIS A 65 -6.25 -18.56 8.95
CA HIS A 65 -6.42 -17.82 7.70
C HIS A 65 -5.16 -17.01 7.38
N ASN A 66 -4.66 -16.23 8.33
CA ASN A 66 -3.54 -15.33 8.11
C ASN A 66 -2.22 -16.10 7.90
N ILE A 67 -2.01 -17.22 8.61
CA ILE A 67 -0.85 -18.09 8.38
C ILE A 67 -0.87 -18.61 6.93
N ILE A 68 -2.02 -19.06 6.42
CA ILE A 68 -2.15 -19.55 5.05
C ILE A 68 -1.82 -18.43 4.06
N ILE A 69 -2.41 -17.24 4.23
CA ILE A 69 -2.15 -16.09 3.35
C ILE A 69 -0.66 -15.75 3.33
N HIS A 70 -0.02 -15.61 4.48
CA HIS A 70 1.40 -15.27 4.51
C HIS A 70 2.31 -16.40 4.01
N SER A 71 1.95 -17.66 4.22
CA SER A 71 2.70 -18.80 3.65
C SER A 71 2.70 -18.78 2.13
N ILE A 72 1.55 -18.52 1.51
CA ILE A 72 1.46 -18.34 0.06
C ILE A 72 2.35 -17.17 -0.41
N GLY A 73 2.30 -16.04 0.30
CA GLY A 73 3.13 -14.88 -0.01
C GLY A 73 4.65 -15.17 0.06
N ILE A 74 5.08 -15.97 1.04
CA ILE A 74 6.48 -16.41 1.15
C ILE A 74 6.87 -17.32 -0.01
N ILE A 75 6.02 -18.26 -0.41
CA ILE A 75 6.27 -19.13 -1.58
C ILE A 75 6.45 -18.27 -2.85
N LEU A 76 5.58 -17.27 -3.05
CA LEU A 76 5.69 -16.34 -4.17
C LEU A 76 6.99 -15.51 -4.10
N PHE A 77 7.41 -15.07 -2.92
CA PHE A 77 8.68 -14.38 -2.72
C PHE A 77 9.87 -15.26 -3.07
N LEU A 78 9.89 -16.51 -2.60
CA LEU A 78 10.96 -17.46 -2.90
C LEU A 78 11.05 -17.75 -4.42
N SER A 79 9.90 -17.82 -5.10
CA SER A 79 9.88 -17.96 -6.56
C SER A 79 10.49 -16.75 -7.27
N ALA A 80 10.21 -15.53 -6.77
CA ALA A 80 10.78 -14.29 -7.32
C ALA A 80 12.30 -14.17 -7.08
N VAL A 81 12.79 -14.70 -5.96
CA VAL A 81 14.23 -14.78 -5.68
C VAL A 81 14.92 -15.82 -6.57
N LYS A 82 14.29 -16.99 -6.74
CA LYS A 82 14.81 -18.05 -7.60
C LYS A 82 14.90 -17.64 -9.08
N SER A 83 13.94 -16.84 -9.55
CA SER A 83 13.94 -16.28 -10.92
C SER A 83 14.86 -15.07 -11.10
N GLU A 84 15.69 -14.74 -10.11
CA GLU A 84 16.64 -13.61 -10.10
C GLU A 84 16.01 -12.22 -10.34
N VAL A 85 14.70 -12.13 -10.26
CA VAL A 85 13.98 -10.85 -10.34
C VAL A 85 14.31 -9.98 -9.13
N ILE A 86 14.55 -10.60 -7.97
CA ILE A 86 14.95 -9.93 -6.74
C ILE A 86 16.42 -10.22 -6.43
N ILE A 87 17.22 -9.15 -6.39
CA ILE A 87 18.65 -9.26 -6.09
C ILE A 87 18.85 -9.46 -4.58
N LYS A 88 19.52 -10.54 -4.17
CA LYS A 88 19.77 -10.89 -2.76
C LYS A 88 20.36 -9.72 -1.94
N LYS A 89 21.33 -8.96 -2.50
CA LYS A 89 21.94 -7.80 -1.80
C LYS A 89 20.90 -6.75 -1.37
N LYS A 90 19.84 -6.55 -2.16
CA LYS A 90 18.78 -5.59 -1.83
C LYS A 90 17.89 -6.07 -0.67
N ILE A 91 17.78 -7.39 -0.49
CA ILE A 91 17.01 -7.98 0.62
C ILE A 91 17.63 -7.62 1.96
N TYR A 92 18.96 -7.73 2.09
CA TYR A 92 19.66 -7.40 3.33
C TYR A 92 19.47 -5.92 3.74
N VAL A 93 19.58 -5.01 2.77
CA VAL A 93 19.37 -3.58 3.05
C VAL A 93 17.95 -3.30 3.55
N ILE A 94 16.96 -3.92 2.92
CA ILE A 94 15.55 -3.75 3.32
C ILE A 94 15.31 -4.39 4.69
N ALA A 95 15.89 -5.54 4.98
CA ALA A 95 15.75 -6.21 6.28
C ALA A 95 16.37 -5.38 7.41
N ILE A 96 17.56 -4.80 7.22
CA ILE A 96 18.20 -3.92 8.22
C ILE A 96 17.33 -2.68 8.47
N LEU A 97 16.84 -2.02 7.41
CA LEU A 97 15.95 -0.87 7.55
C LEU A 97 14.65 -1.23 8.27
N SER A 98 14.11 -2.45 8.04
CA SER A 98 12.93 -2.94 8.74
C SER A 98 13.13 -3.00 10.25
N ILE A 99 14.27 -3.52 10.71
CA ILE A 99 14.61 -3.60 12.13
C ILE A 99 14.64 -2.20 12.74
N ILE A 100 15.29 -1.25 12.05
CA ILE A 100 15.36 0.14 12.49
C ILE A 100 13.97 0.75 12.62
N ILE A 101 13.11 0.59 11.61
CA ILE A 101 11.74 1.14 11.58
C ILE A 101 10.89 0.57 12.72
N VAL A 102 10.95 -0.74 12.97
CA VAL A 102 10.22 -1.37 14.09
C VAL A 102 10.69 -0.80 15.42
N CYS A 103 12.02 -0.66 15.63
CA CYS A 103 12.54 -0.04 16.84
C CYS A 103 12.04 1.40 17.02
N PHE A 104 12.08 2.22 15.95
CA PHE A 104 11.59 3.60 16.01
C PHE A 104 10.07 3.68 16.25
N SER A 105 9.28 2.72 15.75
CA SER A 105 7.84 2.69 16.00
C SER A 105 7.46 2.49 17.47
N LEU A 106 8.37 1.98 18.28
CA LEU A 106 8.15 1.78 19.72
C LEU A 106 8.51 3.00 20.57
N LEU A 107 9.10 4.04 19.98
CA LEU A 107 9.59 5.22 20.71
C LEU A 107 8.51 6.30 20.91
N SER A 108 7.37 6.20 20.25
CA SER A 108 6.29 7.19 20.37
C SER A 108 4.96 6.54 20.72
N LYS A 109 4.03 7.36 21.26
CA LYS A 109 2.66 6.90 21.48
C LYS A 109 1.99 6.55 20.14
N THR A 110 0.97 5.70 20.20
CA THR A 110 0.09 5.43 19.05
C THR A 110 -0.78 6.64 18.72
N HIS A 111 -1.35 6.66 17.50
CA HIS A 111 -2.34 7.66 17.11
C HIS A 111 -3.51 7.71 18.10
N ASP A 112 -4.04 8.90 18.38
CA ASP A 112 -5.11 9.05 19.36
C ASP A 112 -6.36 8.22 18.98
N ASP A 113 -6.70 8.16 17.70
CA ASP A 113 -7.80 7.36 17.17
C ASP A 113 -7.55 5.83 17.21
N PHE A 114 -6.31 5.39 17.50
CA PHE A 114 -5.97 3.98 17.48
C PHE A 114 -6.82 3.16 18.45
N GLY A 115 -6.95 3.61 19.67
CA GLY A 115 -7.78 2.94 20.70
C GLY A 115 -9.29 3.10 20.45
N TRP A 116 -9.70 4.21 19.82
CA TRP A 116 -11.11 4.55 19.62
C TRP A 116 -11.78 3.68 18.53
N TYR A 117 -11.16 3.52 17.37
CA TYR A 117 -11.78 2.76 16.27
C TYR A 117 -10.80 1.97 15.41
N HIS A 118 -9.50 2.34 15.28
CA HIS A 118 -8.57 1.55 14.45
C HIS A 118 -8.40 0.13 15.02
N LEU A 119 -8.04 0.04 16.30
CA LEU A 119 -7.87 -1.24 17.00
C LEU A 119 -9.18 -2.04 17.07
N PRO A 120 -10.32 -1.50 17.57
CA PRO A 120 -11.56 -2.24 17.65
C PRO A 120 -12.06 -2.72 16.28
N TYR A 121 -12.00 -1.88 15.23
CA TYR A 121 -12.43 -2.30 13.90
C TYR A 121 -11.55 -3.42 13.35
N THR A 122 -10.21 -3.28 13.43
CA THR A 122 -9.26 -4.29 12.96
C THR A 122 -9.41 -5.61 13.73
N LEU A 123 -9.63 -5.52 15.05
CA LEU A 123 -9.87 -6.70 15.89
C LEU A 123 -11.19 -7.40 15.51
N ASN A 124 -12.24 -6.62 15.23
CA ASN A 124 -13.51 -7.17 14.75
C ASN A 124 -13.33 -7.98 13.46
N LEU A 125 -12.54 -7.46 12.49
CA LEU A 125 -12.25 -8.18 11.25
C LEU A 125 -11.45 -9.47 11.48
N SER A 126 -10.62 -9.53 12.52
CA SER A 126 -9.87 -10.76 12.86
C SER A 126 -10.70 -11.80 13.60
N GLN A 127 -11.82 -11.41 14.22
CA GLN A 127 -12.69 -12.30 15.00
C GLN A 127 -13.98 -12.67 14.26
N ASN A 128 -14.46 -11.80 13.36
CA ASN A 128 -15.73 -11.94 12.68
C ASN A 128 -15.56 -11.83 11.16
N LYS A 129 -16.39 -12.58 10.43
CA LYS A 129 -16.60 -12.33 9.01
C LYS A 129 -17.34 -11.01 8.82
N PHE A 130 -17.36 -10.53 7.58
CA PHE A 130 -18.03 -9.30 7.20
C PHE A 130 -19.42 -9.14 7.82
N GLN A 131 -19.68 -7.97 8.41
CA GLN A 131 -20.92 -7.62 9.09
C GLN A 131 -21.48 -6.33 8.50
N TYR A 132 -22.81 -6.27 8.39
CA TYR A 132 -23.52 -5.05 7.97
C TYR A 132 -23.80 -4.15 9.18
N GLY A 133 -23.82 -2.83 8.95
CA GLY A 133 -24.27 -1.86 9.94
C GLY A 133 -23.29 -1.57 11.07
N LEU A 134 -22.01 -1.93 10.96
CA LEU A 134 -21.01 -1.66 11.99
C LEU A 134 -20.90 -0.17 12.36
N GLY A 135 -21.18 0.72 11.42
CA GLY A 135 -21.21 2.17 11.64
C GLY A 135 -22.29 2.67 12.62
N HIS A 136 -23.26 1.81 12.98
CA HIS A 136 -24.24 2.13 14.03
C HIS A 136 -23.68 1.95 15.45
N PHE A 137 -22.66 1.09 15.61
CA PHE A 137 -22.05 0.84 16.91
C PHE A 137 -20.97 1.85 17.29
N ASN A 138 -20.24 2.36 16.30
CA ASN A 138 -19.19 3.36 16.52
C ASN A 138 -19.10 4.29 15.33
N HIS A 139 -19.07 5.60 15.58
CA HIS A 139 -18.96 6.62 14.53
C HIS A 139 -17.72 6.41 13.64
N GLY A 140 -16.57 6.04 14.21
CA GLY A 140 -15.34 5.76 13.47
C GLY A 140 -15.43 4.55 12.53
N PHE A 141 -16.41 3.66 12.72
CA PHE A 141 -16.65 2.51 11.83
C PHE A 141 -17.40 2.89 10.54
N ARG A 142 -17.95 4.11 10.46
CA ARG A 142 -18.61 4.62 9.25
C ARG A 142 -17.63 4.90 8.11
N THR A 143 -16.34 5.07 8.43
CA THR A 143 -15.28 5.34 7.47
C THR A 143 -14.25 4.20 7.47
N PRO A 144 -14.60 2.99 6.99
CA PRO A 144 -13.69 1.86 6.98
C PRO A 144 -12.51 2.16 6.05
N SER A 145 -11.29 2.09 6.58
CA SER A 145 -10.07 2.22 5.81
C SER A 145 -9.58 0.87 5.33
N SER A 146 -9.05 0.83 4.12
CA SER A 146 -8.35 -0.34 3.59
C SER A 146 -7.18 -0.80 4.47
N LEU A 147 -6.58 0.12 5.24
CA LEU A 147 -5.50 -0.21 6.16
C LEU A 147 -5.96 -1.07 7.34
N PHE A 148 -7.21 -0.95 7.78
CA PHE A 148 -7.74 -1.83 8.84
C PHE A 148 -7.88 -3.27 8.36
N TYR A 149 -8.36 -3.45 7.14
CA TYR A 149 -8.43 -4.74 6.48
C TYR A 149 -7.05 -5.36 6.25
N LEU A 150 -6.07 -4.57 5.83
CA LEU A 150 -4.70 -5.05 5.66
C LEU A 150 -4.07 -5.43 7.01
N ASN A 151 -4.22 -4.59 8.04
CA ASN A 151 -3.69 -4.86 9.38
C ASN A 151 -4.31 -6.10 10.01
N SER A 152 -5.59 -6.40 9.73
CA SER A 152 -6.23 -7.62 10.26
C SER A 152 -5.60 -8.91 9.71
N LEU A 153 -5.01 -8.90 8.50
CA LEU A 153 -4.22 -10.03 7.99
C LEU A 153 -2.93 -10.25 8.77
N PHE A 154 -2.43 -9.23 9.48
CA PHE A 154 -1.21 -9.33 10.29
C PHE A 154 -1.47 -9.86 11.70
N TYR A 155 -2.72 -10.17 12.05
CA TYR A 155 -3.08 -10.82 13.30
C TYR A 155 -2.59 -12.27 13.29
N LEU A 156 -1.43 -12.48 13.90
CA LEU A 156 -0.72 -13.77 13.92
C LEU A 156 -0.45 -14.24 15.35
N PRO A 157 -0.29 -15.57 15.58
CA PRO A 157 0.07 -16.09 16.89
C PRO A 157 1.34 -15.44 17.42
N GLY A 158 1.37 -15.08 18.69
CA GLY A 158 2.55 -14.48 19.34
C GLY A 158 2.61 -12.96 19.26
N ILE A 159 2.16 -12.31 18.17
CA ILE A 159 2.15 -10.83 18.07
C ILE A 159 0.75 -10.23 18.23
N LYS A 160 -0.31 -10.97 17.86
CA LYS A 160 -1.70 -10.54 17.99
C LYS A 160 -1.92 -9.11 17.47
N PHE A 161 -2.54 -8.23 18.26
CA PHE A 161 -2.86 -6.84 17.91
C PHE A 161 -1.64 -5.90 17.87
N TYR A 162 -0.46 -6.32 18.32
CA TYR A 162 0.75 -5.49 18.24
C TYR A 162 1.22 -5.21 16.81
N SER A 163 0.73 -5.99 15.84
CA SER A 163 0.99 -5.81 14.40
C SER A 163 0.02 -4.84 13.70
N PHE A 164 -1.00 -4.33 14.40
CA PHE A 164 -2.08 -3.55 13.76
C PHE A 164 -1.67 -2.14 13.29
N ASN A 165 -0.39 -1.79 13.39
CA ASN A 165 0.19 -0.61 12.78
C ASN A 165 1.23 -0.94 11.68
N PHE A 166 1.42 -2.20 11.33
CA PHE A 166 2.45 -2.61 10.39
C PHE A 166 2.18 -2.16 8.95
N ALA A 167 0.91 -2.07 8.52
CA ALA A 167 0.57 -1.58 7.20
C ALA A 167 1.13 -0.17 6.96
N GLN A 168 0.97 0.72 7.93
CA GLN A 168 1.47 2.08 7.90
C GLN A 168 3.00 2.12 7.86
N LEU A 169 3.65 1.25 8.63
CA LEU A 169 5.12 1.15 8.66
C LEU A 169 5.68 0.64 7.33
N TYR A 170 5.04 -0.33 6.67
CA TYR A 170 5.44 -0.80 5.34
C TYR A 170 5.28 0.28 4.28
N ILE A 171 4.18 1.03 4.30
CA ILE A 171 3.98 2.17 3.39
C ILE A 171 5.12 3.18 3.57
N PHE A 172 5.42 3.56 4.81
CA PHE A 172 6.52 4.46 5.13
C PHE A 172 7.86 3.89 4.63
N GLN A 173 8.17 2.65 4.96
CA GLN A 173 9.42 1.99 4.58
C GLN A 173 9.65 1.97 3.07
N PHE A 174 8.66 1.52 2.31
CA PHE A 174 8.76 1.46 0.85
C PHE A 174 8.86 2.85 0.24
N SER A 175 8.14 3.82 0.77
CA SER A 175 8.20 5.20 0.29
C SER A 175 9.56 5.83 0.57
N LEU A 176 10.12 5.63 1.76
CA LEU A 176 11.46 6.11 2.12
C LEU A 176 12.52 5.58 1.15
N ILE A 177 12.50 4.26 0.87
CA ILE A 177 13.43 3.63 -0.07
C ILE A 177 13.18 4.15 -1.51
N TYR A 178 11.91 4.39 -1.89
CA TYR A 178 11.57 4.92 -3.20
C TYR A 178 12.20 6.29 -3.43
N PHE A 179 11.98 7.24 -2.51
CA PHE A 179 12.55 8.58 -2.63
C PHE A 179 14.08 8.58 -2.56
N TYR A 180 14.66 7.82 -1.62
CA TYR A 180 16.12 7.65 -1.56
C TYR A 180 16.70 7.23 -2.90
N LYS A 181 16.12 6.21 -3.55
CA LYS A 181 16.57 5.77 -4.87
C LYS A 181 16.43 6.85 -5.95
N LYS A 182 15.35 7.64 -5.90
CA LYS A 182 15.14 8.71 -6.88
C LYS A 182 16.17 9.83 -6.75
N ILE A 183 16.56 10.16 -5.54
CA ILE A 183 17.57 11.18 -5.23
C ILE A 183 18.97 10.74 -5.69
N PHE A 184 19.34 9.49 -5.37
CA PHE A 184 20.71 9.01 -5.58
C PHE A 184 20.90 8.18 -6.87
N ASN A 185 19.88 8.11 -7.74
CA ASN A 185 20.05 7.45 -9.04
C ASN A 185 20.81 8.33 -10.00
N LYS A 186 22.04 7.94 -10.32
CA LYS A 186 22.94 8.65 -11.25
C LYS A 186 22.41 8.76 -12.70
N GLU A 187 21.49 7.88 -13.08
CA GLU A 187 20.86 7.88 -14.42
C GLU A 187 19.68 8.87 -14.50
N ASN A 188 19.26 9.44 -13.38
CA ASN A 188 18.14 10.36 -13.34
C ASN A 188 18.62 11.79 -13.54
N ASN A 189 18.43 12.34 -14.73
CA ASN A 189 18.81 13.73 -15.08
C ASN A 189 17.66 14.72 -14.87
N ASN A 190 16.53 14.30 -14.30
CA ASN A 190 15.37 15.16 -14.09
C ASN A 190 15.47 15.91 -12.76
N SER A 191 15.89 17.16 -12.81
CA SER A 191 16.06 18.02 -11.62
C SER A 191 14.77 18.19 -10.82
N PHE A 192 13.60 18.30 -11.48
CA PHE A 192 12.31 18.44 -10.79
C PHE A 192 11.93 17.16 -10.02
N GLU A 193 12.14 15.99 -10.64
CA GLU A 193 11.88 14.71 -9.99
C GLU A 193 12.78 14.51 -8.78
N ILE A 194 14.08 14.85 -8.90
CA ILE A 194 15.05 14.75 -7.80
C ILE A 194 14.68 15.72 -6.69
N PHE A 195 14.43 17.00 -7.02
CA PHE A 195 14.09 18.03 -6.04
C PHE A 195 12.81 17.68 -5.26
N TYR A 196 11.74 17.29 -5.96
CA TYR A 196 10.50 16.88 -5.29
C TYR A 196 10.69 15.62 -4.44
N SER A 197 11.47 14.65 -4.93
CA SER A 197 11.79 13.45 -4.15
C SER A 197 12.57 13.78 -2.88
N LEU A 198 13.49 14.76 -2.93
CA LEU A 198 14.23 15.24 -1.77
C LEU A 198 13.30 15.93 -0.76
N LEU A 199 12.42 16.81 -1.22
CA LEU A 199 11.42 17.45 -0.35
C LEU A 199 10.51 16.43 0.31
N ALA A 200 9.99 15.45 -0.46
CA ALA A 200 9.16 14.38 0.07
C ALA A 200 9.92 13.52 1.09
N PHE A 201 11.17 13.16 0.80
CA PHE A 201 12.03 12.40 1.71
C PHE A 201 12.24 13.12 3.04
N ILE A 202 12.61 14.42 2.99
CA ILE A 202 12.79 15.26 4.19
C ILE A 202 11.47 15.37 4.94
N PHE A 203 10.36 15.64 4.24
CA PHE A 203 9.06 15.81 4.86
C PHE A 203 8.63 14.54 5.62
N ILE A 204 8.67 13.36 4.99
CA ILE A 204 8.27 12.13 5.67
C ILE A 204 9.21 11.74 6.82
N SER A 205 10.52 12.08 6.71
CA SER A 205 11.49 11.75 7.75
C SER A 205 11.42 12.69 8.95
N VAL A 206 11.16 13.98 8.72
CA VAL A 206 11.18 15.02 9.75
C VAL A 206 9.79 15.27 10.33
N VAL A 207 8.76 15.43 9.47
CA VAL A 207 7.40 15.74 9.93
C VAL A 207 6.68 14.48 10.40
N PHE A 208 6.90 13.35 9.73
CA PHE A 208 6.27 12.07 10.06
C PHE A 208 7.17 11.14 10.90
N TYR A 209 8.12 11.70 11.67
CA TYR A 209 9.09 10.91 12.44
C TYR A 209 8.46 10.02 13.52
N ARG A 210 7.28 10.37 14.02
CA ARG A 210 6.55 9.57 15.02
C ARG A 210 5.82 8.42 14.34
N LEU A 211 6.53 7.33 14.10
CA LEU A 211 6.04 6.21 13.30
C LEU A 211 4.81 5.52 13.89
N ALA A 212 4.70 5.41 15.21
CA ALA A 212 3.53 4.81 15.86
C ALA A 212 2.26 5.67 15.72
N GLU A 213 2.39 6.98 15.43
CA GLU A 213 1.25 7.87 15.16
C GLU A 213 0.76 7.81 13.69
N HIS A 214 1.41 7.00 12.83
CA HIS A 214 0.95 6.88 11.45
C HIS A 214 -0.42 6.22 11.40
N GLY A 215 -1.42 7.02 11.08
CA GLY A 215 -2.78 6.58 10.78
C GLY A 215 -3.02 6.48 9.28
N THR A 216 -4.28 6.59 8.90
CA THR A 216 -4.72 6.53 7.50
C THR A 216 -4.24 7.74 6.70
N ASP A 217 -4.26 8.94 7.28
CA ASP A 217 -3.97 10.20 6.59
C ASP A 217 -2.49 10.29 6.17
N ARG A 218 -1.57 10.06 7.11
CA ARG A 218 -0.12 10.10 6.82
C ARG A 218 0.28 9.04 5.81
N SER A 219 -0.31 7.85 5.91
CA SER A 219 -0.07 6.77 4.96
C SER A 219 -0.52 7.14 3.54
N GLY A 220 -1.72 7.70 3.39
CA GLY A 220 -2.21 8.19 2.11
C GLY A 220 -1.37 9.33 1.55
N GLN A 221 -1.01 10.34 2.36
CA GLN A 221 -0.15 11.45 1.94
C GLN A 221 1.21 10.96 1.46
N THR A 222 1.80 9.99 2.16
CA THR A 222 3.09 9.40 1.77
C THR A 222 3.03 8.72 0.40
N LEU A 223 1.97 7.96 0.12
CA LEU A 223 1.75 7.36 -1.19
C LEU A 223 1.43 8.40 -2.28
N LEU A 224 0.72 9.47 -1.93
CA LEU A 224 0.43 10.57 -2.84
C LEU A 224 1.71 11.24 -3.35
N PHE A 225 2.73 11.41 -2.51
CA PHE A 225 4.02 11.92 -2.94
C PHE A 225 4.67 11.02 -4.01
N ILE A 226 4.53 9.69 -3.91
CA ILE A 226 5.01 8.76 -4.95
C ILE A 226 4.25 8.99 -6.27
N VAL A 227 2.93 9.17 -6.21
CA VAL A 227 2.11 9.47 -7.40
C VAL A 227 2.60 10.73 -8.09
N ILE A 228 2.86 11.81 -7.35
CA ILE A 228 3.37 13.06 -7.92
C ILE A 228 4.74 12.86 -8.58
N VAL A 229 5.67 12.13 -7.96
CA VAL A 229 6.98 11.82 -8.56
C VAL A 229 6.81 11.04 -9.87
N LEU A 230 5.90 10.08 -9.93
CA LEU A 230 5.63 9.31 -11.15
C LEU A 230 5.06 10.20 -12.27
N ILE A 231 4.17 11.13 -11.93
CA ILE A 231 3.61 12.10 -12.88
C ILE A 231 4.70 13.01 -13.41
N LEU A 232 5.53 13.60 -12.55
CA LEU A 232 6.66 14.44 -12.93
C LEU A 232 7.63 13.70 -13.86
N ASN A 233 7.87 12.40 -13.61
CA ASN A 233 8.71 11.57 -14.46
C ASN A 233 8.13 11.38 -15.87
N ILE A 234 6.81 11.24 -16.01
CA ILE A 234 6.15 11.11 -17.32
C ILE A 234 6.22 12.45 -18.08
N LEU A 235 5.85 13.54 -17.41
CA LEU A 235 5.77 14.86 -18.03
C LEU A 235 7.15 15.37 -18.48
N SER A 236 8.20 15.12 -17.69
CA SER A 236 9.54 15.61 -17.99
C SER A 236 10.25 14.83 -19.11
N LYS A 237 9.97 13.53 -19.23
CA LYS A 237 10.62 12.70 -20.26
C LYS A 237 9.95 12.77 -21.62
N ASN A 238 8.80 13.44 -21.72
CA ASN A 238 7.96 13.46 -22.91
C ASN A 238 7.68 12.06 -23.50
N LEU A 239 7.78 11.01 -22.66
CA LEU A 239 7.59 9.61 -23.05
C LEU A 239 6.36 9.04 -22.35
N VAL A 240 5.38 8.63 -23.13
CA VAL A 240 4.16 8.01 -22.61
C VAL A 240 4.39 6.53 -22.40
N GLU A 241 4.70 6.16 -21.15
CA GLU A 241 4.78 4.77 -20.73
C GLU A 241 3.45 4.31 -20.13
N THR A 242 2.65 3.58 -20.91
CA THR A 242 1.32 3.07 -20.47
C THR A 242 1.38 2.31 -19.14
N LYS A 243 2.49 1.60 -18.87
CA LYS A 243 2.70 0.86 -17.63
C LYS A 243 2.82 1.78 -16.40
N LYS A 244 3.50 2.92 -16.53
CA LYS A 244 3.59 3.92 -15.45
C LYS A 244 2.24 4.58 -15.20
N ILE A 245 1.49 4.88 -16.26
CA ILE A 245 0.14 5.43 -16.14
C ILE A 245 -0.77 4.44 -15.41
N ASN A 246 -0.72 3.17 -15.77
CA ASN A 246 -1.47 2.11 -15.10
C ASN A 246 -1.08 2.01 -13.60
N LEU A 247 0.21 2.15 -13.27
CA LEU A 247 0.64 2.19 -11.87
C LEU A 247 0.07 3.40 -11.13
N ILE A 248 0.09 4.59 -11.75
CA ILE A 248 -0.49 5.81 -11.16
C ILE A 248 -1.99 5.62 -10.90
N ILE A 249 -2.73 5.09 -11.86
CA ILE A 249 -4.17 4.80 -11.70
C ILE A 249 -4.40 3.84 -10.52
N LEU A 250 -3.63 2.77 -10.44
CA LEU A 250 -3.75 1.79 -9.36
C LEU A 250 -3.45 2.40 -7.99
N LEU A 251 -2.44 3.27 -7.90
CA LEU A 251 -2.10 3.99 -6.67
C LEU A 251 -3.20 4.98 -6.28
N LEU A 252 -3.77 5.73 -7.22
CA LEU A 252 -4.89 6.65 -6.96
C LEU A 252 -6.12 5.90 -6.46
N VAL A 253 -6.43 4.77 -7.07
CA VAL A 253 -7.50 3.87 -6.60
C VAL A 253 -7.22 3.40 -5.18
N TYR A 254 -6.01 2.97 -4.88
CA TYR A 254 -5.66 2.54 -3.53
C TYR A 254 -5.77 3.68 -2.51
N LEU A 255 -5.36 4.90 -2.87
CA LEU A 255 -5.53 6.09 -2.03
C LEU A 255 -7.00 6.32 -1.64
N ILE A 256 -7.94 6.17 -2.58
CA ILE A 256 -9.37 6.29 -2.32
C ILE A 256 -9.82 5.23 -1.30
N THR A 257 -9.27 4.02 -1.37
CA THR A 257 -9.62 2.97 -0.40
C THR A 257 -9.02 3.20 1.00
N ILE A 258 -7.92 3.94 1.11
CA ILE A 258 -7.37 4.35 2.41
C ILE A 258 -8.31 5.36 3.07
N LYS A 259 -8.73 6.38 2.32
CA LYS A 259 -9.68 7.38 2.78
C LYS A 259 -10.39 8.04 1.59
N THR A 260 -11.70 8.10 1.62
CA THR A 260 -12.52 8.52 0.47
C THR A 260 -12.23 9.92 -0.03
N TYR A 261 -11.81 10.86 0.82
CA TYR A 261 -11.46 12.21 0.39
C TYR A 261 -10.29 12.28 -0.60
N PHE A 262 -9.44 11.24 -0.65
CA PHE A 262 -8.37 11.17 -1.66
C PHE A 262 -8.89 11.08 -3.10
N ILE A 263 -10.20 10.90 -3.31
CA ILE A 263 -10.84 10.94 -4.64
C ILE A 263 -10.53 12.25 -5.39
N ILE A 264 -10.34 13.37 -4.68
CA ILE A 264 -9.99 14.66 -5.29
C ILE A 264 -8.68 14.59 -6.07
N PHE A 265 -7.75 13.72 -5.67
CA PHE A 265 -6.46 13.58 -6.33
C PHE A 265 -6.50 12.83 -7.67
N ILE A 266 -7.69 12.33 -8.08
CA ILE A 266 -7.90 11.88 -9.47
C ILE A 266 -7.62 13.04 -10.45
N LEU A 267 -7.83 14.28 -10.04
CA LEU A 267 -7.51 15.48 -10.84
C LEU A 267 -6.03 15.54 -11.25
N LEU A 268 -5.12 14.89 -10.52
CA LEU A 268 -3.72 14.75 -10.92
C LEU A 268 -3.52 13.97 -12.22
N MET A 269 -4.55 13.25 -12.69
CA MET A 269 -4.51 12.62 -14.02
C MET A 269 -4.69 13.62 -15.16
N LEU A 270 -5.24 14.81 -14.92
CA LEU A 270 -5.53 15.80 -15.97
C LEU A 270 -4.28 16.17 -16.80
N PRO A 271 -3.11 16.51 -16.20
CA PRO A 271 -1.90 16.79 -16.98
C PRO A 271 -1.49 15.62 -17.89
N ILE A 272 -1.61 14.39 -17.40
CA ILE A 272 -1.29 13.18 -18.19
C ILE A 272 -2.30 13.03 -19.35
N LEU A 273 -3.60 13.21 -19.09
CA LEU A 273 -4.63 13.11 -20.10
C LEU A 273 -4.45 14.19 -21.19
N MET A 274 -4.12 15.43 -20.79
CA MET A 274 -3.81 16.51 -21.74
C MET A 274 -2.58 16.18 -22.58
N PHE A 275 -1.57 15.56 -21.99
CA PHE A 275 -0.34 15.15 -22.66
C PHE A 275 -0.60 14.02 -23.69
N ILE A 276 -1.50 13.08 -23.39
CA ILE A 276 -1.84 11.93 -24.25
C ILE A 276 -2.85 12.30 -25.34
N LYS A 277 -3.54 13.44 -25.24
CA LYS A 277 -4.72 13.82 -26.05
C LYS A 277 -4.60 13.54 -27.56
N LYS A 278 -3.40 13.44 -28.11
CA LYS A 278 -3.15 13.21 -29.54
C LYS A 278 -3.05 11.73 -29.94
N ASP A 279 -3.04 10.79 -28.98
CA ASP A 279 -2.78 9.37 -29.27
C ASP A 279 -3.93 8.46 -28.78
N TYR A 280 -4.89 8.24 -29.67
CA TYR A 280 -6.03 7.35 -29.42
C TYR A 280 -5.62 5.90 -29.06
N LEU A 281 -4.51 5.40 -29.64
CA LEU A 281 -4.05 4.03 -29.38
C LEU A 281 -3.58 3.85 -27.93
N ILE A 282 -2.98 4.89 -27.34
CA ILE A 282 -2.57 4.89 -25.95
C ILE A 282 -3.80 4.85 -25.03
N TYR A 283 -4.82 5.68 -25.29
CA TYR A 283 -6.09 5.62 -24.53
C TYR A 283 -6.70 4.22 -24.56
N LYS A 284 -6.79 3.61 -25.73
CA LYS A 284 -7.32 2.26 -25.88
C LYS A 284 -6.52 1.24 -25.05
N LYS A 285 -5.19 1.30 -25.11
CA LYS A 285 -4.30 0.40 -24.33
C LYS A 285 -4.46 0.58 -22.82
N ILE A 286 -4.66 1.81 -22.33
CA ILE A 286 -4.89 2.07 -20.92
C ILE A 286 -6.27 1.55 -20.52
N PHE A 287 -7.33 1.95 -21.22
CA PHE A 287 -8.70 1.64 -20.88
C PHE A 287 -9.00 0.12 -20.85
N PHE A 288 -8.47 -0.63 -21.81
CA PHE A 288 -8.62 -2.09 -21.88
C PHE A 288 -7.51 -2.85 -21.15
N SER A 289 -6.77 -2.20 -20.25
CA SER A 289 -5.73 -2.88 -19.47
C SER A 289 -6.34 -3.71 -18.33
N LYS A 290 -5.65 -4.81 -17.99
CA LYS A 290 -5.99 -5.60 -16.78
C LYS A 290 -5.96 -4.76 -15.51
N THR A 291 -5.16 -3.70 -15.48
CA THR A 291 -5.07 -2.78 -14.34
C THR A 291 -6.37 -2.04 -14.13
N ILE A 292 -7.02 -1.54 -15.18
CA ILE A 292 -8.31 -0.86 -15.07
C ILE A 292 -9.38 -1.84 -14.57
N ALA A 293 -9.44 -3.06 -15.13
CA ALA A 293 -10.38 -4.08 -14.66
C ALA A 293 -10.20 -4.40 -13.18
N PHE A 294 -8.95 -4.60 -12.74
CA PHE A 294 -8.63 -4.82 -11.33
C PHE A 294 -9.01 -3.61 -10.46
N SER A 295 -8.72 -2.39 -10.93
CA SER A 295 -9.02 -1.14 -10.21
C SER A 295 -10.53 -0.95 -10.01
N ILE A 296 -11.33 -1.23 -11.04
CA ILE A 296 -12.79 -1.17 -10.96
C ILE A 296 -13.32 -2.18 -9.94
N LEU A 297 -12.86 -3.42 -10.00
CA LEU A 297 -13.25 -4.46 -9.05
C LEU A 297 -12.87 -4.08 -7.61
N PHE A 298 -11.68 -3.52 -7.41
CA PHE A 298 -11.21 -3.10 -6.10
C PHE A 298 -12.06 -1.95 -5.52
N LEU A 299 -12.37 -0.94 -6.34
CA LEU A 299 -13.27 0.16 -5.94
C LEU A 299 -14.69 -0.36 -5.65
N PHE A 300 -15.19 -1.28 -6.45
CA PHE A 300 -16.50 -1.89 -6.22
C PHE A 300 -16.57 -2.55 -4.84
N LEU A 301 -15.57 -3.36 -4.48
CA LEU A 301 -15.49 -3.98 -3.15
C LEU A 301 -15.39 -2.93 -2.04
N HIS A 302 -14.57 -1.89 -2.22
CA HIS A 302 -14.44 -0.83 -1.22
C HIS A 302 -15.75 -0.09 -1.00
N PHE A 303 -16.43 0.34 -2.08
CA PHE A 303 -17.70 1.06 -1.97
C PHE A 303 -18.84 0.17 -1.46
N HIS A 304 -18.81 -1.12 -1.77
CA HIS A 304 -19.74 -2.08 -1.15
C HIS A 304 -19.57 -2.13 0.37
N ILE A 305 -18.33 -2.22 0.86
CA ILE A 305 -18.02 -2.20 2.29
C ILE A 305 -18.43 -0.86 2.93
N GLN A 306 -18.14 0.26 2.25
CA GLN A 306 -18.52 1.59 2.70
C GLN A 306 -20.04 1.71 2.87
N LEU A 307 -20.79 1.30 1.84
CA LEU A 307 -22.25 1.30 1.84
C LEU A 307 -22.80 0.41 2.97
N ALA A 308 -22.25 -0.78 3.13
CA ALA A 308 -22.68 -1.73 4.14
C ALA A 308 -22.45 -1.24 5.58
N ASN A 309 -21.38 -0.45 5.82
CA ASN A 309 -21.07 0.07 7.14
C ASN A 309 -21.81 1.36 7.49
N SER A 310 -21.91 2.29 6.54
CA SER A 310 -22.41 3.65 6.79
C SER A 310 -23.78 3.96 6.16
N GLY A 311 -24.25 3.10 5.23
CA GLY A 311 -25.40 3.39 4.40
C GLY A 311 -25.14 4.41 3.29
N CYS A 312 -23.90 4.91 3.14
CA CYS A 312 -23.49 5.90 2.14
C CYS A 312 -22.30 5.40 1.35
N LEU A 313 -22.25 5.69 0.03
CA LEU A 313 -21.10 5.36 -0.82
C LEU A 313 -19.89 6.25 -0.52
N LEU A 314 -20.14 7.52 -0.27
CA LEU A 314 -19.14 8.53 0.09
C LEU A 314 -19.58 9.13 1.42
N TYR A 315 -19.04 8.61 2.51
CA TYR A 315 -19.23 9.19 3.81
C TYR A 315 -18.12 10.22 4.05
N PRO A 316 -18.45 11.44 4.52
CA PRO A 316 -17.50 12.50 4.78
C PRO A 316 -16.52 12.16 5.89
#